data_ab124e05698f3b8f90cf16db7eda49a8
#
_entry.id   ab124e05698f3b8f90cf16db7eda49a8
#
_cell.length_a   1.000
_cell.length_b   1.000
_cell.length_c   1.000
_cell.angle_alpha   90.00
_cell.angle_beta   90.00
_cell.angle_gamma   90.00
#
_symmetry.space_group_name_H-M   'P 1'
#
loop_
_entity.id
_entity.type
_entity.pdbx_description
1 polymer ?
#
loop_
_entity_poly.entity_id
_entity_poly.type
_entity_poly.pdbx_seq_one_letter_code
_entity_poly.pdbx_strand_id
1 'polypeptide(L)'
;MELKEINSLVELFFKKFEQLSSDNFEKKKTVFLISLKDKNKNNKSFLYSWETVNTKIKVLSNYLTKIISKGDNCILLSENRPEWLISDIAIMNAGGVTVPLFTTYSTSDYNYIINDCEPKVCIVSNLSQFKKIKNHIKKNTIVISIDKFDEKIEFFENIFLKAEWNIKSLTESIKFNNNSLRRNDLACIIYTSGTTGNPKGVMLSHGGILSNCEGAQEILDSLIENKKPVFLTWLPLSHSYEHTVQYVQILLGAKIYYAESLEKLLPNMLVAQPTI
;
A
#
# COMPACT_ATOMS: atom_id res chain seq x y z
N MET A 1 -8.40 -20.31 2.87
CA MET A 1 -7.00 -20.00 3.28
C MET A 1 -7.03 -19.79 4.78
N GLU A 2 -6.28 -20.59 5.53
CA GLU A 2 -6.23 -20.45 6.99
C GLU A 2 -5.23 -19.35 7.36
N LEU A 3 -5.73 -18.24 7.88
CA LEU A 3 -4.91 -17.05 8.21
C LEU A 3 -3.89 -17.32 9.34
N LYS A 4 -4.18 -18.29 10.22
CA LYS A 4 -3.26 -18.68 11.31
C LYS A 4 -1.91 -19.19 10.78
N GLU A 5 -1.88 -19.72 9.55
CA GLU A 5 -0.66 -20.19 8.88
C GLU A 5 0.07 -19.09 8.10
N ILE A 6 -0.51 -17.88 8.01
CA ILE A 6 0.07 -16.73 7.32
C ILE A 6 0.99 -15.98 8.27
N ASN A 7 2.23 -15.76 7.86
CA ASN A 7 3.25 -15.10 8.69
C ASN A 7 3.31 -13.57 8.50
N SER A 8 2.85 -13.06 7.35
CA SER A 8 2.94 -11.63 7.06
C SER A 8 1.82 -11.16 6.12
N LEU A 9 1.58 -9.85 6.11
CA LEU A 9 0.67 -9.19 5.16
C LEU A 9 1.11 -9.39 3.71
N VAL A 10 2.40 -9.48 3.49
CA VAL A 10 3.01 -9.76 2.19
C VAL A 10 2.66 -11.19 1.74
N GLU A 11 2.80 -12.16 2.63
CA GLU A 11 2.43 -13.55 2.36
C GLU A 11 0.93 -13.69 2.06
N LEU A 12 0.08 -12.97 2.80
CA LEU A 12 -1.36 -12.91 2.55
C LEU A 12 -1.66 -12.50 1.11
N PHE A 13 -1.04 -11.41 0.62
CA PHE A 13 -1.24 -10.96 -0.76
C PHE A 13 -0.80 -12.01 -1.78
N PHE A 14 0.41 -12.56 -1.65
CA PHE A 14 0.93 -13.50 -2.64
C PHE A 14 0.16 -14.83 -2.63
N LYS A 15 -0.19 -15.38 -1.46
CA LYS A 15 -1.04 -16.60 -1.38
C LYS A 15 -2.42 -16.35 -1.98
N LYS A 16 -3.03 -15.18 -1.75
CA LYS A 16 -4.30 -14.82 -2.38
C LYS A 16 -4.19 -14.75 -3.89
N PHE A 17 -3.14 -14.12 -4.40
CA PHE A 17 -2.86 -14.06 -5.83
C PHE A 17 -2.66 -15.47 -6.43
N GLU A 18 -1.93 -16.35 -5.77
CA GLU A 18 -1.72 -17.74 -6.19
C GLU A 18 -3.04 -18.52 -6.20
N GLN A 19 -3.85 -18.40 -5.15
CA GLN A 19 -5.18 -19.02 -5.09
C GLN A 19 -6.06 -18.60 -6.27
N LEU A 20 -6.13 -17.31 -6.57
CA LEU A 20 -6.90 -16.80 -7.72
C LEU A 20 -6.36 -17.30 -9.05
N SER A 21 -5.05 -17.52 -9.16
CA SER A 21 -4.39 -18.00 -10.37
C SER A 21 -4.59 -19.50 -10.58
N SER A 22 -4.62 -20.31 -9.51
CA SER A 22 -4.85 -21.76 -9.56
C SER A 22 -6.29 -22.11 -9.87
N ASP A 23 -7.24 -21.37 -9.32
CA ASP A 23 -8.67 -21.61 -9.56
C ASP A 23 -9.07 -21.37 -11.02
N ASN A 24 -8.51 -20.34 -11.66
CA ASN A 24 -8.71 -20.03 -13.07
C ASN A 24 -7.65 -18.99 -13.51
N PHE A 25 -6.88 -19.32 -14.56
CA PHE A 25 -5.86 -18.42 -15.11
C PHE A 25 -6.40 -17.02 -15.46
N GLU A 26 -7.65 -16.90 -15.90
CA GLU A 26 -8.27 -15.61 -16.22
C GLU A 26 -8.61 -14.78 -14.98
N LYS A 27 -8.77 -15.39 -13.78
CA LYS A 27 -9.08 -14.64 -12.55
C LYS A 27 -7.97 -13.65 -12.17
N LYS A 28 -6.69 -13.97 -12.42
CA LYS A 28 -5.58 -13.03 -12.16
C LYS A 28 -5.62 -11.77 -13.02
N LYS A 29 -6.29 -11.84 -14.19
CA LYS A 29 -6.49 -10.69 -15.08
C LYS A 29 -7.69 -9.85 -14.70
N THR A 30 -8.50 -10.30 -13.72
CA THR A 30 -9.64 -9.51 -13.26
C THR A 30 -9.20 -8.23 -12.59
N VAL A 31 -10.02 -7.20 -12.73
CA VAL A 31 -9.77 -5.89 -12.12
C VAL A 31 -9.80 -6.03 -10.59
N PHE A 32 -8.76 -5.52 -9.96
CA PHE A 32 -8.57 -5.53 -8.52
C PHE A 32 -8.68 -4.12 -7.93
N LEU A 33 -7.86 -3.19 -8.40
CA LEU A 33 -7.81 -1.82 -7.90
C LEU A 33 -8.30 -0.83 -8.97
N ILE A 34 -9.11 0.12 -8.57
CA ILE A 34 -9.70 1.12 -9.45
C ILE A 34 -9.54 2.51 -8.83
N SER A 35 -8.82 3.39 -9.50
CA SER A 35 -8.80 4.80 -9.15
C SER A 35 -9.94 5.51 -9.86
N LEU A 36 -10.81 6.17 -9.11
CA LEU A 36 -11.86 7.03 -9.66
C LEU A 36 -11.34 8.43 -9.99
N LYS A 37 -10.16 8.80 -9.48
CA LYS A 37 -9.52 10.08 -9.77
C LYS A 37 -9.03 10.13 -11.21
N ASP A 38 -9.58 11.04 -11.99
CA ASP A 38 -9.16 11.28 -13.38
C ASP A 38 -7.77 11.95 -13.42
N LYS A 39 -6.75 11.24 -13.92
CA LYS A 39 -5.41 11.80 -14.12
C LYS A 39 -5.34 12.75 -15.32
N ASN A 40 -6.26 12.64 -16.31
CA ASN A 40 -6.13 13.30 -17.61
C ASN A 40 -7.36 14.13 -18.01
N LYS A 41 -8.29 14.42 -17.12
CA LYS A 41 -9.58 15.11 -17.40
C LYS A 41 -10.48 14.39 -18.44
N ASN A 42 -10.17 13.13 -18.79
CA ASN A 42 -10.88 12.36 -19.81
C ASN A 42 -11.87 11.36 -19.22
N ASN A 43 -12.25 11.47 -17.96
CA ASN A 43 -13.18 10.59 -17.23
C ASN A 43 -12.87 9.08 -17.32
N LYS A 44 -11.59 8.71 -17.50
CA LYS A 44 -11.20 7.30 -17.53
C LYS A 44 -10.63 6.89 -16.17
N SER A 45 -11.31 5.95 -15.50
CA SER A 45 -10.81 5.26 -14.32
C SER A 45 -9.53 4.48 -14.65
N PHE A 46 -8.53 4.51 -13.77
CA PHE A 46 -7.36 3.66 -13.90
C PHE A 46 -7.65 2.31 -13.29
N LEU A 47 -7.47 1.26 -14.08
CA LEU A 47 -7.77 -0.12 -13.72
C LEU A 47 -6.46 -0.91 -13.56
N TYR A 48 -6.30 -1.58 -12.43
CA TYR A 48 -5.19 -2.50 -12.18
C TYR A 48 -5.75 -3.90 -11.94
N SER A 49 -5.30 -4.87 -12.74
CA SER A 49 -5.59 -6.28 -12.49
C SER A 49 -4.73 -6.80 -11.32
N TRP A 50 -5.11 -7.94 -10.76
CA TRP A 50 -4.29 -8.66 -9.78
C TRP A 50 -2.87 -8.93 -10.31
N GLU A 51 -2.75 -9.33 -11.57
CA GLU A 51 -1.47 -9.59 -12.24
C GLU A 51 -0.62 -8.32 -12.35
N THR A 52 -1.23 -7.19 -12.73
CA THR A 52 -0.54 -5.90 -12.80
C THR A 52 -0.03 -5.47 -11.43
N VAL A 53 -0.87 -5.58 -10.39
CA VAL A 53 -0.48 -5.23 -9.01
C VAL A 53 0.64 -6.13 -8.51
N ASN A 54 0.52 -7.45 -8.71
CA ASN A 54 1.56 -8.41 -8.35
C ASN A 54 2.91 -8.09 -9.02
N THR A 55 2.90 -7.77 -10.31
CA THR A 55 4.10 -7.39 -11.05
C THR A 55 4.72 -6.09 -10.51
N LYS A 56 3.89 -5.07 -10.30
CA LYS A 56 4.37 -3.78 -9.76
C LYS A 56 4.95 -3.92 -8.34
N ILE A 57 4.31 -4.68 -7.46
CA ILE A 57 4.86 -4.98 -6.12
C ILE A 57 6.23 -5.63 -6.25
N LYS A 58 6.37 -6.64 -7.08
CA LYS A 58 7.62 -7.36 -7.27
C LYS A 58 8.75 -6.46 -7.76
N VAL A 59 8.48 -5.67 -8.79
CA VAL A 59 9.48 -4.76 -9.37
C VAL A 59 9.92 -3.70 -8.36
N LEU A 60 8.96 -3.05 -7.69
CA LEU A 60 9.26 -2.03 -6.69
C LEU A 60 10.02 -2.62 -5.49
N SER A 61 9.62 -3.80 -5.00
CA SER A 61 10.35 -4.49 -3.93
C SER A 61 11.81 -4.75 -4.30
N ASN A 62 12.06 -5.28 -5.51
CA ASN A 62 13.42 -5.54 -5.97
C ASN A 62 14.25 -4.25 -6.13
N TYR A 63 13.64 -3.15 -6.48
CA TYR A 63 14.30 -1.85 -6.46
C TYR A 63 14.65 -1.44 -5.02
N LEU A 64 13.68 -1.55 -4.11
CA LEU A 64 13.86 -1.16 -2.70
C LEU A 64 14.89 -2.01 -1.97
N THR A 65 14.99 -3.32 -2.22
CA THR A 65 16.01 -4.19 -1.58
C THR A 65 17.46 -3.77 -1.85
N LYS A 66 17.70 -2.93 -2.85
CA LYS A 66 19.03 -2.39 -3.16
C LYS A 66 19.37 -1.14 -2.35
N ILE A 67 18.40 -0.54 -1.67
CA ILE A 67 18.53 0.76 -1.01
C ILE A 67 18.10 0.77 0.45
N ILE A 68 17.34 -0.25 0.90
CA ILE A 68 16.94 -0.41 2.29
C ILE A 68 17.38 -1.76 2.85
N SER A 69 17.54 -1.81 4.17
CA SER A 69 17.79 -3.01 4.97
C SER A 69 16.53 -3.39 5.75
N LYS A 70 16.50 -4.61 6.32
CA LYS A 70 15.40 -5.04 7.19
C LYS A 70 15.25 -4.09 8.38
N GLY A 71 14.03 -3.58 8.57
CA GLY A 71 13.67 -2.67 9.64
C GLY A 71 13.86 -1.19 9.32
N ASP A 72 14.40 -0.83 8.13
CA ASP A 72 14.50 0.58 7.75
C ASP A 72 13.11 1.19 7.54
N ASN A 73 12.90 2.39 8.09
CA ASN A 73 11.65 3.12 7.94
C ASN A 73 11.54 3.75 6.55
N CYS A 74 10.34 3.61 5.96
CA CYS A 74 9.99 4.16 4.65
C CYS A 74 8.71 4.99 4.77
N ILE A 75 8.81 6.30 4.56
CA ILE A 75 7.63 7.17 4.54
C ILE A 75 6.81 6.92 3.28
N LEU A 76 5.48 6.84 3.46
CA LEU A 76 4.50 6.81 2.39
C LEU A 76 3.53 7.97 2.57
N LEU A 77 3.71 9.03 1.77
CA LEU A 77 2.92 10.26 1.83
C LEU A 77 2.14 10.44 0.53
N SER A 78 0.90 9.97 0.54
CA SER A 78 0.03 9.96 -0.63
C SER A 78 -1.44 9.96 -0.22
N GLU A 79 -2.26 10.52 -1.06
CA GLU A 79 -3.72 10.33 -1.06
C GLU A 79 -4.05 8.87 -1.37
N ASN A 80 -5.31 8.47 -1.11
CA ASN A 80 -5.81 7.13 -1.45
C ASN A 80 -5.72 6.89 -2.96
N ARG A 81 -5.00 5.83 -3.34
CA ARG A 81 -4.80 5.43 -4.75
C ARG A 81 -4.18 4.02 -4.83
N PRO A 82 -4.33 3.31 -5.96
CA PRO A 82 -3.76 1.98 -6.14
C PRO A 82 -2.26 1.90 -5.82
N GLU A 83 -1.48 2.91 -6.20
CA GLU A 83 -0.04 2.94 -6.00
C GLU A 83 0.34 3.04 -4.51
N TRP A 84 -0.58 3.50 -3.64
CA TRP A 84 -0.39 3.48 -2.20
C TRP A 84 -0.25 2.04 -1.69
N LEU A 85 -1.22 1.17 -2.01
CA LEU A 85 -1.20 -0.25 -1.61
C LEU A 85 -0.01 -0.99 -2.23
N ILE A 86 0.30 -0.72 -3.51
CA ILE A 86 1.47 -1.29 -4.18
C ILE A 86 2.76 -0.92 -3.43
N SER A 87 2.89 0.35 -3.02
CA SER A 87 4.07 0.84 -2.29
C SER A 87 4.17 0.22 -0.91
N ASP A 88 3.06 0.14 -0.17
CA ASP A 88 3.00 -0.42 1.17
C ASP A 88 3.47 -1.89 1.18
N ILE A 89 2.88 -2.73 0.33
CA ILE A 89 3.28 -4.14 0.23
C ILE A 89 4.73 -4.26 -0.26
N ALA A 90 5.17 -3.41 -1.20
CA ALA A 90 6.52 -3.45 -1.74
C ALA A 90 7.59 -3.07 -0.70
N ILE A 91 7.32 -2.07 0.14
CA ILE A 91 8.19 -1.69 1.26
C ILE A 91 8.36 -2.88 2.22
N MET A 92 7.26 -3.45 2.68
CA MET A 92 7.30 -4.60 3.59
C MET A 92 7.98 -5.82 2.96
N ASN A 93 7.72 -6.11 1.67
CA ASN A 93 8.35 -7.22 0.96
C ASN A 93 9.86 -7.00 0.78
N ALA A 94 10.33 -5.77 0.73
CA ALA A 94 11.76 -5.44 0.74
C ALA A 94 12.39 -5.49 2.14
N GLY A 95 11.61 -5.77 3.18
CA GLY A 95 12.03 -5.82 4.58
C GLY A 95 11.92 -4.49 5.33
N GLY A 96 11.42 -3.44 4.69
CA GLY A 96 11.22 -2.13 5.32
C GLY A 96 9.95 -2.09 6.17
N VAL A 97 9.85 -1.01 6.95
CA VAL A 97 8.69 -0.67 7.77
C VAL A 97 7.98 0.53 7.15
N THR A 98 6.71 0.40 6.83
CA THR A 98 5.94 1.51 6.27
C THR A 98 5.59 2.53 7.35
N VAL A 99 5.86 3.81 7.08
CA VAL A 99 5.45 4.94 7.92
C VAL A 99 4.47 5.79 7.10
N PRO A 100 3.17 5.46 7.12
CA PRO A 100 2.17 6.20 6.36
C PRO A 100 1.86 7.52 7.03
N LEU A 101 1.91 8.62 6.26
CA LEU A 101 1.64 9.96 6.78
C LEU A 101 0.31 10.50 6.24
N PHE A 102 -0.44 11.16 7.10
CA PHE A 102 -1.60 11.93 6.66
C PHE A 102 -1.17 13.11 5.79
N THR A 103 -1.87 13.31 4.67
CA THR A 103 -1.62 14.44 3.77
C THR A 103 -2.02 15.80 4.38
N THR A 104 -2.68 15.78 5.53
CA THR A 104 -3.19 16.95 6.25
C THR A 104 -2.40 17.33 7.49
N TYR A 105 -1.31 16.62 7.80
CA TYR A 105 -0.45 16.99 8.93
C TYR A 105 0.13 18.40 8.79
N SER A 106 0.36 19.04 9.92
CA SER A 106 1.04 20.33 9.99
C SER A 106 2.55 20.20 9.64
N THR A 107 3.19 21.31 9.32
CA THR A 107 4.64 21.33 9.06
C THR A 107 5.44 20.87 10.29
N SER A 108 4.99 21.21 11.50
CA SER A 108 5.60 20.76 12.74
C SER A 108 5.48 19.25 12.94
N ASP A 109 4.33 18.66 12.60
CA ASP A 109 4.14 17.21 12.69
C ASP A 109 5.06 16.47 11.71
N TYR A 110 5.14 16.93 10.45
CA TYR A 110 6.07 16.34 9.48
C TYR A 110 7.52 16.42 9.97
N ASN A 111 7.95 17.57 10.50
CA ASN A 111 9.30 17.72 11.04
C ASN A 111 9.55 16.77 12.19
N TYR A 112 8.63 16.68 13.14
CA TYR A 112 8.75 15.78 14.28
C TYR A 112 8.85 14.32 13.84
N ILE A 113 7.88 13.85 13.03
CA ILE A 113 7.80 12.45 12.60
C ILE A 113 9.04 12.04 11.78
N ILE A 114 9.50 12.90 10.88
CA ILE A 114 10.66 12.60 10.03
C ILE A 114 11.94 12.49 10.86
N ASN A 115 12.09 13.34 11.89
CA ASN A 115 13.24 13.25 12.79
C ASN A 115 13.16 12.04 13.73
N ASP A 116 11.96 11.62 14.13
CA ASP A 116 11.74 10.47 15.00
C ASP A 116 11.95 9.14 14.26
N CYS A 117 11.40 8.99 13.04
CA CYS A 117 11.50 7.74 12.29
C CYS A 117 12.72 7.65 11.37
N GLU A 118 13.45 8.75 11.12
CA GLU A 118 14.67 8.80 10.29
C GLU A 118 14.58 7.98 8.97
N PRO A 119 13.68 8.32 8.04
CA PRO A 119 13.38 7.46 6.90
C PRO A 119 14.54 7.32 5.92
N LYS A 120 14.78 6.12 5.42
CA LYS A 120 15.70 5.86 4.30
C LYS A 120 15.11 6.23 2.96
N VAL A 121 13.79 6.00 2.81
CA VAL A 121 13.04 6.25 1.58
C VAL A 121 11.78 7.04 1.91
N CYS A 122 11.44 7.98 1.05
CA CYS A 122 10.15 8.68 1.06
C CYS A 122 9.45 8.47 -0.28
N ILE A 123 8.31 7.77 -0.30
CA ILE A 123 7.44 7.67 -1.47
C ILE A 123 6.37 8.74 -1.35
N VAL A 124 6.31 9.66 -2.31
CA VAL A 124 5.35 10.78 -2.32
C VAL A 124 4.45 10.72 -3.56
N SER A 125 3.17 11.08 -3.43
CA SER A 125 2.27 11.04 -4.58
C SER A 125 2.62 12.09 -5.65
N ASN A 126 2.97 13.31 -5.26
CA ASN A 126 3.13 14.43 -6.17
C ASN A 126 3.98 15.56 -5.57
N LEU A 127 4.21 16.60 -6.37
CA LEU A 127 4.97 17.80 -5.96
C LEU A 127 4.40 18.47 -4.69
N SER A 128 3.08 18.53 -4.54
CA SER A 128 2.46 19.16 -3.36
C SER A 128 2.85 18.43 -2.09
N GLN A 129 2.81 17.09 -2.09
CA GLN A 129 3.21 16.29 -0.94
C GLN A 129 4.73 16.35 -0.70
N PHE A 130 5.54 16.33 -1.77
CA PHE A 130 6.98 16.51 -1.64
C PHE A 130 7.38 17.84 -0.99
N LYS A 131 6.74 18.93 -1.38
CA LYS A 131 7.01 20.26 -0.78
C LYS A 131 6.82 20.32 0.73
N LYS A 132 5.93 19.48 1.29
CA LYS A 132 5.67 19.41 2.74
C LYS A 132 6.82 18.81 3.53
N ILE A 133 7.58 17.90 2.94
CA ILE A 133 8.63 17.15 3.63
C ILE A 133 10.06 17.50 3.19
N LYS A 134 10.25 18.12 2.03
CA LYS A 134 11.58 18.32 1.42
C LYS A 134 12.62 19.01 2.29
N ASN A 135 12.20 19.90 3.19
CA ASN A 135 13.08 20.65 4.08
C ASN A 135 13.40 19.88 5.39
N HIS A 136 12.75 18.76 5.64
CA HIS A 136 12.86 17.98 6.85
C HIS A 136 13.62 16.66 6.65
N ILE A 137 13.64 16.14 5.43
CA ILE A 137 14.35 14.90 5.08
C ILE A 137 15.86 15.14 4.98
N LYS A 138 16.64 14.12 5.34
CA LYS A 138 18.11 14.15 5.23
C LYS A 138 18.54 14.11 3.76
N LYS A 139 19.72 14.66 3.44
CA LYS A 139 20.26 14.69 2.07
C LYS A 139 20.44 13.31 1.44
N ASN A 140 20.64 12.28 2.24
CA ASN A 140 20.79 10.89 1.79
C ASN A 140 19.49 10.11 1.77
N THR A 141 18.36 10.71 2.15
CA THR A 141 17.03 10.09 2.00
C THR A 141 16.65 10.04 0.53
N ILE A 142 16.33 8.84 0.04
CA ILE A 142 15.90 8.65 -1.34
C ILE A 142 14.42 9.01 -1.46
N VAL A 143 14.10 9.82 -2.48
CA VAL A 143 12.71 10.20 -2.76
C VAL A 143 12.26 9.54 -4.06
N ILE A 144 11.10 8.88 -4.01
CA ILE A 144 10.40 8.30 -5.16
C ILE A 144 9.08 9.04 -5.33
N SER A 145 8.80 9.54 -6.53
CA SER A 145 7.52 10.20 -6.81
C SER A 145 6.58 9.31 -7.62
N ILE A 146 5.31 9.23 -7.23
CA ILE A 146 4.30 8.49 -7.98
C ILE A 146 3.90 9.25 -9.26
N ASP A 147 3.67 10.57 -9.14
CA ASP A 147 3.44 11.44 -10.30
C ASP A 147 4.73 12.14 -10.69
N LYS A 148 5.04 12.24 -11.98
CA LYS A 148 6.26 12.90 -12.46
C LYS A 148 6.19 14.41 -12.21
N PHE A 149 7.21 14.99 -11.56
CA PHE A 149 7.29 16.45 -11.35
C PHE A 149 8.71 17.04 -11.39
N ASP A 150 9.76 16.25 -11.15
CA ASP A 150 11.16 16.68 -11.18
C ASP A 150 12.01 15.52 -11.71
N GLU A 151 12.88 15.79 -12.67
CA GLU A 151 13.73 14.77 -13.29
C GLU A 151 14.85 14.25 -12.38
N LYS A 152 15.18 15.00 -11.31
CA LYS A 152 16.16 14.58 -10.29
C LYS A 152 15.60 13.61 -9.27
N ILE A 153 14.27 13.46 -9.22
CA ILE A 153 13.58 12.55 -8.31
C ILE A 153 13.21 11.29 -9.08
N GLU A 154 13.50 10.10 -8.51
CA GLU A 154 13.14 8.85 -9.15
C GLU A 154 11.62 8.78 -9.33
N PHE A 155 11.21 8.60 -10.57
CA PHE A 155 9.80 8.50 -10.92
C PHE A 155 9.34 7.05 -10.91
N PHE A 156 8.24 6.80 -10.25
CA PHE A 156 7.67 5.47 -10.01
C PHE A 156 7.58 4.62 -11.29
N GLU A 157 7.05 5.17 -12.40
CA GLU A 157 6.95 4.41 -13.66
C GLU A 157 8.32 4.13 -14.30
N ASN A 158 9.35 4.94 -14.07
CA ASN A 158 10.70 4.65 -14.57
C ASN A 158 11.28 3.38 -13.96
N ILE A 159 10.94 3.08 -12.70
CA ILE A 159 11.37 1.85 -12.01
C ILE A 159 10.82 0.64 -12.77
N PHE A 160 9.57 0.70 -13.22
CA PHE A 160 8.94 -0.40 -13.97
C PHE A 160 9.48 -0.51 -15.40
N LEU A 161 9.67 0.60 -16.10
CA LEU A 161 10.23 0.62 -17.45
C LEU A 161 11.66 0.03 -17.50
N LYS A 162 12.48 0.32 -16.49
CA LYS A 162 13.83 -0.24 -16.37
C LYS A 162 13.83 -1.75 -16.07
N ALA A 163 12.76 -2.28 -15.46
CA ALA A 163 12.65 -3.67 -15.03
C ALA A 163 12.10 -4.62 -16.10
N GLU A 164 11.42 -4.14 -17.13
CA GLU A 164 10.82 -4.96 -18.19
C GLU A 164 11.82 -5.91 -18.88
N TRP A 165 13.11 -5.64 -18.77
CA TRP A 165 14.19 -6.44 -19.36
C TRP A 165 14.60 -7.68 -18.53
N ASN A 166 14.08 -7.87 -17.29
CA ASN A 166 14.63 -8.90 -16.38
C ASN A 166 13.61 -9.62 -15.48
N ILE A 167 12.39 -9.84 -15.96
CA ILE A 167 11.28 -10.42 -15.17
C ILE A 167 11.59 -11.83 -14.62
N LYS A 168 12.43 -12.64 -15.31
CA LYS A 168 12.78 -14.00 -14.84
C LYS A 168 13.62 -14.01 -13.55
N SER A 169 14.60 -13.11 -13.43
CA SER A 169 15.43 -13.02 -12.22
C SER A 169 14.70 -12.44 -11.01
N LEU A 170 13.63 -11.66 -11.25
CA LEU A 170 12.78 -11.06 -10.24
C LEU A 170 11.99 -12.12 -9.43
N THR A 171 11.60 -13.22 -10.06
CA THR A 171 10.75 -14.23 -9.42
C THR A 171 11.49 -15.02 -8.34
N GLU A 172 12.80 -15.24 -8.47
CA GLU A 172 13.61 -16.01 -7.52
C GLU A 172 14.03 -15.19 -6.29
N SER A 173 14.45 -13.94 -6.48
CA SER A 173 14.85 -13.05 -5.37
C SER A 173 13.69 -12.70 -4.42
N ILE A 174 12.47 -12.67 -4.95
CA ILE A 174 11.27 -12.30 -4.18
C ILE A 174 10.76 -13.45 -3.30
N LYS A 175 10.90 -14.70 -3.76
CA LYS A 175 10.61 -15.88 -2.92
C LYS A 175 11.46 -15.89 -1.65
N PHE A 176 12.69 -15.41 -1.72
CA PHE A 176 13.61 -15.38 -0.58
C PHE A 176 13.19 -14.38 0.50
N ASN A 177 12.77 -13.18 0.11
CA ASN A 177 12.38 -12.13 1.05
C ASN A 177 11.05 -12.44 1.75
N ASN A 178 10.08 -13.01 1.04
CA ASN A 178 8.77 -13.36 1.58
C ASN A 178 8.85 -14.40 2.71
N ASN A 179 9.80 -15.35 2.63
CA ASN A 179 9.97 -16.40 3.64
C ASN A 179 10.67 -15.91 4.93
N SER A 180 11.20 -14.69 4.98
CA SER A 180 11.93 -14.15 6.11
C SER A 180 11.07 -13.34 7.10
N LEU A 181 9.87 -12.91 6.68
CA LEU A 181 8.96 -12.13 7.53
C LEU A 181 8.16 -13.03 8.47
N ARG A 182 7.99 -12.58 9.71
CA ARG A 182 7.26 -13.29 10.77
C ARG A 182 6.13 -12.41 11.33
N ARG A 183 5.15 -13.02 11.96
CA ARG A 183 4.00 -12.32 12.58
C ARG A 183 4.45 -11.23 13.56
N ASN A 184 5.55 -11.44 14.28
CA ASN A 184 6.07 -10.48 15.24
C ASN A 184 6.93 -9.37 14.62
N ASP A 185 7.31 -9.48 13.34
CA ASP A 185 8.02 -8.41 12.64
C ASP A 185 7.10 -7.19 12.48
N LEU A 186 7.70 -6.01 12.56
CA LEU A 186 7.01 -4.74 12.42
C LEU A 186 6.58 -4.53 10.96
N ALA A 187 5.31 -4.27 10.74
CA ALA A 187 4.75 -3.98 9.42
C ALA A 187 4.72 -2.47 9.15
N CYS A 188 4.20 -1.70 10.10
CA CYS A 188 4.10 -0.26 9.94
C CYS A 188 4.15 0.48 11.29
N ILE A 189 4.46 1.79 11.21
CA ILE A 189 4.37 2.73 12.34
C ILE A 189 3.37 3.82 11.96
N ILE A 190 2.25 3.89 12.69
CA ILE A 190 1.21 4.88 12.45
C ILE A 190 1.26 5.95 13.53
N TYR A 191 1.53 7.19 13.14
CA TYR A 191 1.58 8.31 14.05
C TYR A 191 0.17 8.81 14.37
N THR A 192 -0.12 8.95 15.66
CA THR A 192 -1.40 9.48 16.17
C THR A 192 -1.17 10.73 16.99
N SER A 193 -2.17 11.63 17.04
CA SER A 193 -2.12 12.80 17.91
C SER A 193 -2.06 12.36 19.37
N GLY A 194 -0.89 12.51 20.00
CA GLY A 194 -0.73 12.22 21.41
C GLY A 194 -1.42 13.27 22.30
N THR A 195 -1.92 12.86 23.46
CA THR A 195 -2.46 13.77 24.48
C THR A 195 -1.44 14.77 25.01
N THR A 196 -0.15 14.56 24.76
CA THR A 196 0.99 15.35 25.23
C THR A 196 1.55 16.33 24.20
N GLY A 197 0.89 16.53 23.06
CA GLY A 197 1.23 17.53 22.04
C GLY A 197 2.04 17.00 20.85
N ASN A 198 2.98 16.07 21.03
CA ASN A 198 3.72 15.48 19.89
C ASN A 198 3.05 14.19 19.40
N PRO A 199 3.08 13.90 18.08
CA PRO A 199 2.60 12.64 17.55
C PRO A 199 3.36 11.44 18.14
N LYS A 200 2.63 10.34 18.40
CA LYS A 200 3.21 9.08 18.90
C LYS A 200 3.15 8.01 17.83
N GLY A 201 4.28 7.38 17.53
CA GLY A 201 4.37 6.28 16.58
C GLY A 201 3.87 4.97 17.18
N VAL A 202 2.69 4.52 16.77
CA VAL A 202 2.12 3.22 17.16
C VAL A 202 2.69 2.15 16.24
N MET A 203 3.46 1.24 16.81
CA MET A 203 4.09 0.12 16.11
C MET A 203 3.10 -1.03 15.92
N LEU A 204 2.81 -1.39 14.68
CA LEU A 204 1.90 -2.48 14.33
C LEU A 204 2.69 -3.62 13.66
N SER A 205 2.62 -4.83 14.23
CA SER A 205 3.21 -6.02 13.64
C SER A 205 2.33 -6.61 12.53
N HIS A 206 2.91 -7.43 11.66
CA HIS A 206 2.16 -8.22 10.70
C HIS A 206 1.06 -9.05 11.37
N GLY A 207 1.39 -9.73 12.47
CA GLY A 207 0.44 -10.55 13.21
C GLY A 207 -0.70 -9.78 13.83
N GLY A 208 -0.46 -8.56 14.32
CA GLY A 208 -1.51 -7.70 14.87
C GLY A 208 -2.57 -7.34 13.84
N ILE A 209 -2.15 -6.97 12.62
CA ILE A 209 -3.08 -6.66 11.52
C ILE A 209 -3.76 -7.94 11.01
N LEU A 210 -3.02 -9.06 10.88
CA LEU A 210 -3.61 -10.35 10.47
C LEU A 210 -4.69 -10.84 11.43
N SER A 211 -4.51 -10.67 12.75
CA SER A 211 -5.52 -11.06 13.74
C SER A 211 -6.81 -10.25 13.60
N ASN A 212 -6.70 -8.96 13.24
CA ASN A 212 -7.90 -8.16 12.90
C ASN A 212 -8.57 -8.66 11.60
N CYS A 213 -7.77 -9.11 10.61
CA CYS A 213 -8.31 -9.72 9.40
C CYS A 213 -9.04 -11.04 9.69
N GLU A 214 -8.53 -11.86 10.62
CA GLU A 214 -9.18 -13.09 11.08
C GLU A 214 -10.57 -12.79 11.67
N GLY A 215 -10.65 -11.85 12.62
CA GLY A 215 -11.92 -11.45 13.21
C GLY A 215 -12.91 -10.85 12.22
N ALA A 216 -12.42 -10.04 11.26
CA ALA A 216 -13.25 -9.46 10.21
C ALA A 216 -13.78 -10.53 9.25
N GLN A 217 -12.99 -11.56 8.93
CA GLN A 217 -13.41 -12.64 8.04
C GLN A 217 -14.60 -13.39 8.62
N GLU A 218 -14.59 -13.76 9.92
CA GLU A 218 -15.67 -14.47 10.57
C GLU A 218 -17.03 -13.74 10.44
N ILE A 219 -17.00 -12.40 10.50
CA ILE A 219 -18.21 -11.58 10.36
C ILE A 219 -18.62 -11.47 8.88
N LEU A 220 -17.66 -11.18 8.01
CA LEU A 220 -17.94 -10.84 6.61
C LEU A 220 -18.29 -12.06 5.75
N ASP A 221 -17.76 -13.25 6.06
CA ASP A 221 -18.09 -14.49 5.33
C ASP A 221 -19.61 -14.78 5.38
N SER A 222 -20.28 -14.41 6.49
CA SER A 222 -21.73 -14.53 6.60
C SER A 222 -22.53 -13.50 5.80
N LEU A 223 -21.92 -12.36 5.46
CA LEU A 223 -22.57 -11.25 4.75
C LEU A 223 -22.37 -11.31 3.23
N ILE A 224 -21.30 -11.96 2.78
CA ILE A 224 -20.90 -11.92 1.35
C ILE A 224 -21.67 -12.93 0.48
N GLU A 225 -22.25 -14.00 1.05
CA GLU A 225 -23.13 -15.01 0.40
C GLU A 225 -22.88 -15.20 -1.13
N ASN A 226 -21.73 -15.74 -1.53
CA ASN A 226 -21.37 -16.02 -2.93
C ASN A 226 -21.25 -14.81 -3.88
N LYS A 227 -21.29 -13.58 -3.39
CA LYS A 227 -21.06 -12.38 -4.20
C LYS A 227 -19.59 -11.98 -4.16
N LYS A 228 -19.06 -11.49 -5.28
CA LYS A 228 -17.73 -10.87 -5.27
C LYS A 228 -17.81 -9.55 -4.50
N PRO A 229 -17.08 -9.39 -3.39
CA PRO A 229 -17.16 -8.15 -2.62
C PRO A 229 -16.59 -6.97 -3.40
N VAL A 230 -17.27 -5.85 -3.29
CA VAL A 230 -16.88 -4.55 -3.87
C VAL A 230 -16.79 -3.54 -2.74
N PHE A 231 -15.65 -2.90 -2.61
CA PHE A 231 -15.40 -1.88 -1.61
C PHE A 231 -15.14 -0.51 -2.24
N LEU A 232 -15.51 0.53 -1.53
CA LEU A 232 -15.12 1.91 -1.83
C LEU A 232 -14.28 2.44 -0.68
N THR A 233 -12.97 2.53 -0.89
CA THR A 233 -11.99 3.09 0.05
C THR A 233 -12.04 4.62 -0.01
N TRP A 234 -12.48 5.26 1.08
CA TRP A 234 -12.62 6.71 1.19
C TRP A 234 -11.98 7.29 2.46
N LEU A 235 -11.84 6.49 3.52
CA LEU A 235 -11.07 6.88 4.70
C LEU A 235 -9.57 6.90 4.37
N PRO A 236 -8.77 7.73 5.06
CA PRO A 236 -7.33 7.79 4.80
C PRO A 236 -6.63 6.45 5.06
N LEU A 237 -5.89 5.95 4.06
CA LEU A 237 -5.08 4.73 4.19
C LEU A 237 -3.94 4.84 5.22
N SER A 238 -3.57 6.07 5.59
CA SER A 238 -2.66 6.36 6.69
C SER A 238 -3.27 6.14 8.08
N HIS A 239 -4.58 5.91 8.17
CA HIS A 239 -5.26 5.56 9.42
C HIS A 239 -5.25 4.05 9.64
N SER A 240 -4.98 3.59 10.87
CA SER A 240 -4.88 2.16 11.21
C SER A 240 -6.10 1.33 10.82
N TYR A 241 -7.29 1.89 10.94
CA TYR A 241 -8.53 1.22 10.54
C TYR A 241 -8.56 0.92 9.04
N GLU A 242 -8.45 1.95 8.18
CA GLU A 242 -8.52 1.77 6.73
C GLU A 242 -7.33 0.97 6.21
N HIS A 243 -6.15 1.14 6.82
CA HIS A 243 -4.98 0.32 6.52
C HIS A 243 -5.26 -1.18 6.76
N THR A 244 -5.88 -1.53 7.89
CA THR A 244 -6.31 -2.90 8.18
C THR A 244 -7.38 -3.40 7.21
N VAL A 245 -8.37 -2.56 6.90
CA VAL A 245 -9.45 -2.88 5.94
C VAL A 245 -8.90 -3.22 4.56
N GLN A 246 -7.81 -2.58 4.11
CA GLN A 246 -7.15 -2.95 2.84
C GLN A 246 -6.72 -4.43 2.81
N TYR A 247 -6.23 -4.96 3.91
CA TYR A 247 -5.83 -6.38 4.01
C TYR A 247 -7.02 -7.32 4.14
N VAL A 248 -8.11 -6.88 4.77
CA VAL A 248 -9.39 -7.60 4.73
C VAL A 248 -9.91 -7.68 3.29
N GLN A 249 -9.85 -6.60 2.52
CA GLN A 249 -10.27 -6.56 1.11
C GLN A 249 -9.42 -7.52 0.25
N ILE A 250 -8.10 -7.60 0.49
CA ILE A 250 -7.21 -8.58 -0.15
C ILE A 250 -7.63 -10.01 0.20
N LEU A 251 -7.83 -10.30 1.49
CA LEU A 251 -8.26 -11.60 1.99
C LEU A 251 -9.54 -12.09 1.31
N LEU A 252 -10.51 -11.21 1.16
CA LEU A 252 -11.79 -11.50 0.51
C LEU A 252 -11.70 -11.59 -1.03
N GLY A 253 -10.58 -11.18 -1.63
CA GLY A 253 -10.42 -11.10 -3.10
C GLY A 253 -11.32 -10.04 -3.71
N ALA A 254 -11.55 -8.96 -2.98
CA ALA A 254 -12.48 -7.89 -3.35
C ALA A 254 -12.01 -7.08 -4.56
N LYS A 255 -12.97 -6.40 -5.20
CA LYS A 255 -12.71 -5.28 -6.10
C LYS A 255 -12.72 -4.00 -5.27
N ILE A 256 -11.65 -3.19 -5.38
CA ILE A 256 -11.45 -2.01 -4.55
C ILE A 256 -11.47 -0.76 -5.41
N TYR A 257 -12.40 0.14 -5.11
CA TYR A 257 -12.44 1.48 -5.67
C TYR A 257 -11.84 2.47 -4.67
N TYR A 258 -11.02 3.39 -5.17
CA TYR A 258 -10.49 4.52 -4.40
C TYR A 258 -11.28 5.77 -4.76
N ALA A 259 -11.95 6.36 -3.77
CA ALA A 259 -12.72 7.59 -3.93
C ALA A 259 -11.82 8.77 -4.35
N GLU A 260 -12.36 9.69 -5.14
CA GLU A 260 -11.64 10.88 -5.58
C GLU A 260 -11.42 11.86 -4.43
N SER A 261 -12.45 12.14 -3.66
CA SER A 261 -12.46 13.00 -2.49
C SER A 261 -13.75 12.76 -1.67
N LEU A 262 -13.82 13.34 -0.46
CA LEU A 262 -15.03 13.28 0.37
C LEU A 262 -16.23 13.98 -0.26
N GLU A 263 -16.00 15.10 -0.96
CA GLU A 263 -17.06 15.86 -1.65
C GLU A 263 -17.70 15.07 -2.80
N LYS A 264 -16.92 14.12 -3.37
CA LYS A 264 -17.38 13.24 -4.45
C LYS A 264 -17.82 11.86 -3.97
N LEU A 265 -17.96 11.65 -2.67
CA LEU A 265 -18.26 10.33 -2.12
C LEU A 265 -19.56 9.76 -2.69
N LEU A 266 -20.66 10.52 -2.69
CA LEU A 266 -21.95 10.05 -3.24
C LEU A 266 -21.87 9.69 -4.73
N PRO A 267 -21.35 10.55 -5.63
CA PRO A 267 -21.13 10.15 -7.02
C PRO A 267 -20.24 8.90 -7.16
N ASN A 268 -19.19 8.79 -6.34
CA ASN A 268 -18.30 7.63 -6.37
C ASN A 268 -19.00 6.35 -5.90
N MET A 269 -19.89 6.42 -4.92
CA MET A 269 -20.73 5.27 -4.50
C MET A 269 -21.65 4.79 -5.62
N LEU A 270 -22.24 5.71 -6.40
CA LEU A 270 -23.08 5.36 -7.54
C LEU A 270 -22.29 4.62 -8.63
N VAL A 271 -21.02 4.97 -8.83
CA VAL A 271 -20.14 4.29 -9.81
C VAL A 271 -19.62 2.97 -9.25
N ALA A 272 -19.15 2.93 -8.03
CA ALA A 272 -18.55 1.74 -7.42
C ALA A 272 -19.59 0.67 -7.06
N GLN A 273 -20.79 1.08 -6.68
CA GLN A 273 -21.85 0.20 -6.16
C GLN A 273 -21.31 -0.77 -5.11
N PRO A 274 -20.73 -0.28 -4.00
CA PRO A 274 -20.10 -1.13 -3.01
C PRO A 274 -21.14 -2.09 -2.40
N THR A 275 -20.69 -3.30 -2.11
CA THR A 275 -21.51 -4.35 -1.47
C THR A 275 -21.29 -4.40 0.04
N ILE A 276 -20.23 -3.76 0.51
CA ILE A 276 -19.86 -3.60 1.92
C ILE A 276 -19.40 -2.17 2.13
#